data_aa0793c4d731b31067e3768b78b1455e
#
_entry.id   aa0793c4d731b31067e3768b78b1455e
#
_cell.length_a   1.000
_cell.length_b   1.000
_cell.length_c   1.000
_cell.angle_alpha   90.00
_cell.angle_beta   90.00
_cell.angle_gamma   90.00
#
_symmetry.space_group_name_H-M   'P 1'
#
loop_
_entity.id
_entity.type
_entity.pdbx_description
1 polymer ?
#
loop_
_entity_poly.entity_id
_entity_poly.type
_entity_poly.pdbx_seq_one_letter_code
_entity_poly.pdbx_strand_id
1 'polypeptide(L)'
;MNEKTLTVGLVAVLLLIVALITRNGDIAWMIVPFLAFLMVGILQTPDVERVALRAERSLEQTRTNGIVSIVVKLAVQNKSPETVHLFMEEIVQPGMKITEGELSQWVTLRPGETTELNYAFTATRGNFFWKSIRTRVSDPLGLIETELLLPDNTTIQVRPQIKKFKGLSLRPRNTVHSPGSIPARIGGSGTDFFGVREYHPGDSLRTLDWRLTARHPRKFFTKEFEQEEIAEIGLILDARRNSELQIRGESLFEYSVSATASLAEMFLHQGHRVSLLVFGERMLTAFPGYGKKQLHRIMSCLSKAKIEKENSALGSLDFVPIRMFPPHALIIVISSLTSLDRYLFQRLRASEYQAFLISPDPIDFAYPSLSQEPTNQLAIRAARIERRLRLNAIAQLHIPIVDWQVDQPLFPLVRSALTRSRGQREL
;
A
#
# COMPACT_ATOMS: atom_id res chain seq x y z
N MET A 1 8.78 -12.66 -37.02
CA MET A 1 8.23 -12.56 -38.37
C MET A 1 6.85 -11.99 -38.25
N ASN A 2 6.58 -10.84 -38.86
CA ASN A 2 5.31 -10.13 -38.70
C ASN A 2 4.21 -10.82 -39.52
N GLU A 3 2.93 -10.67 -39.16
CA GLU A 3 1.80 -11.22 -39.94
C GLU A 3 1.82 -10.77 -41.38
N LYS A 4 2.29 -9.53 -41.67
CA LYS A 4 2.43 -8.98 -43.01
C LYS A 4 3.45 -9.75 -43.83
N THR A 5 4.60 -10.09 -43.26
CA THR A 5 5.66 -10.87 -43.97
C THR A 5 5.16 -12.26 -44.32
N LEU A 6 4.39 -12.83 -43.37
CA LEU A 6 3.80 -14.15 -43.54
C LEU A 6 2.74 -14.17 -44.65
N THR A 7 1.89 -13.14 -44.70
CA THR A 7 0.85 -12.99 -45.75
C THR A 7 1.47 -12.75 -47.14
N VAL A 8 2.48 -11.86 -47.24
CA VAL A 8 3.18 -11.62 -48.51
C VAL A 8 3.91 -12.88 -48.98
N GLY A 9 4.58 -13.59 -48.09
CA GLY A 9 5.23 -14.89 -48.39
C GLY A 9 4.22 -15.95 -48.84
N LEU A 10 3.08 -16.05 -48.16
CA LEU A 10 2.03 -17.02 -48.52
C LEU A 10 1.41 -16.73 -49.90
N VAL A 11 1.19 -15.45 -50.23
CA VAL A 11 0.73 -15.03 -51.57
C VAL A 11 1.77 -15.40 -52.64
N ALA A 12 3.04 -15.14 -52.38
CA ALA A 12 4.10 -15.51 -53.31
C ALA A 12 4.19 -17.03 -53.56
N VAL A 13 4.08 -17.82 -52.49
CA VAL A 13 4.03 -19.29 -52.57
C VAL A 13 2.78 -19.78 -53.31
N LEU A 14 1.62 -19.19 -53.07
CA LEU A 14 0.38 -19.55 -53.74
C LEU A 14 0.48 -19.28 -55.26
N LEU A 15 0.99 -18.11 -55.63
CA LEU A 15 1.22 -17.77 -57.03
C LEU A 15 2.22 -18.76 -57.69
N LEU A 16 3.26 -19.19 -56.98
CA LEU A 16 4.18 -20.20 -57.47
C LEU A 16 3.50 -21.53 -57.73
N ILE A 17 2.67 -21.99 -56.82
CA ILE A 17 1.91 -23.23 -56.96
C ILE A 17 0.95 -23.15 -58.16
N VAL A 18 0.25 -22.05 -58.32
CA VAL A 18 -0.65 -21.83 -59.46
C VAL A 18 0.11 -21.80 -60.78
N ALA A 19 1.27 -21.11 -60.84
CA ALA A 19 2.14 -21.08 -62.03
C ALA A 19 2.63 -22.48 -62.43
N LEU A 20 2.99 -23.31 -61.44
CA LEU A 20 3.43 -24.70 -61.65
C LEU A 20 2.29 -25.59 -62.15
N ILE A 21 1.08 -25.48 -61.59
CA ILE A 21 -0.09 -26.26 -61.98
C ILE A 21 -0.54 -25.89 -63.39
N THR A 22 -0.61 -24.59 -63.70
CA THR A 22 -1.08 -24.08 -64.99
C THR A 22 -0.02 -24.12 -66.06
N ARG A 23 1.27 -24.39 -65.73
CA ARG A 23 2.44 -24.33 -66.57
C ARG A 23 2.55 -23.00 -67.36
N ASN A 24 2.07 -21.91 -66.74
CA ASN A 24 2.05 -20.60 -67.34
C ASN A 24 3.19 -19.73 -66.77
N GLY A 25 4.15 -19.37 -67.59
CA GLY A 25 5.29 -18.52 -67.20
C GLY A 25 4.90 -17.09 -66.83
N ASP A 26 3.83 -16.55 -67.40
CA ASP A 26 3.38 -15.19 -67.09
C ASP A 26 2.94 -15.05 -65.63
N ILE A 27 2.32 -16.09 -65.07
CA ILE A 27 1.92 -16.13 -63.64
C ILE A 27 3.19 -16.18 -62.73
N ALA A 28 4.26 -16.87 -63.19
CA ALA A 28 5.51 -16.89 -62.45
C ALA A 28 6.17 -15.50 -62.38
N TRP A 29 6.04 -14.67 -63.40
CA TRP A 29 6.53 -13.27 -63.35
C TRP A 29 5.80 -12.40 -62.31
N MET A 30 4.54 -12.70 -61.98
CA MET A 30 3.79 -11.99 -60.95
C MET A 30 4.37 -12.18 -59.53
N ILE A 31 5.24 -13.15 -59.30
CA ILE A 31 5.91 -13.41 -58.04
C ILE A 31 7.04 -12.38 -57.78
N VAL A 32 7.66 -11.90 -58.85
CA VAL A 32 8.84 -11.02 -58.78
C VAL A 32 8.60 -9.76 -57.91
N PRO A 33 7.49 -9.02 -58.04
CA PRO A 33 7.25 -7.85 -57.19
C PRO A 33 7.12 -8.21 -55.70
N PHE A 34 6.56 -9.38 -55.33
CA PHE A 34 6.46 -9.84 -53.95
C PHE A 34 7.84 -10.20 -53.40
N LEU A 35 8.68 -10.88 -54.16
CA LEU A 35 10.05 -11.19 -53.77
C LEU A 35 10.90 -9.92 -53.67
N ALA A 36 10.77 -8.99 -54.64
CA ALA A 36 11.44 -7.70 -54.57
C ALA A 36 11.03 -6.90 -53.33
N PHE A 37 9.75 -6.91 -52.97
CA PHE A 37 9.23 -6.25 -51.78
C PHE A 37 9.82 -6.84 -50.51
N LEU A 38 9.86 -8.18 -50.37
CA LEU A 38 10.49 -8.88 -49.23
C LEU A 38 12.00 -8.59 -49.19
N MET A 39 12.69 -8.60 -50.34
CA MET A 39 14.12 -8.31 -50.43
C MET A 39 14.45 -6.89 -49.99
N VAL A 40 13.65 -5.90 -50.39
CA VAL A 40 13.78 -4.51 -49.92
C VAL A 40 13.61 -4.40 -48.42
N GLY A 41 12.61 -5.08 -47.83
CA GLY A 41 12.41 -5.12 -46.41
C GLY A 41 13.63 -5.69 -45.65
N ILE A 42 14.19 -6.80 -46.15
CA ILE A 42 15.38 -7.41 -45.55
C ILE A 42 16.60 -6.49 -45.65
N LEU A 43 16.83 -5.87 -46.82
CA LEU A 43 17.96 -4.98 -47.02
C LEU A 43 17.88 -3.68 -46.21
N GLN A 44 16.67 -3.21 -45.92
CA GLN A 44 16.41 -2.00 -45.13
C GLN A 44 16.16 -2.24 -43.66
N THR A 45 16.27 -3.50 -43.22
CA THR A 45 16.14 -3.81 -41.79
C THR A 45 17.30 -3.18 -41.03
N PRO A 46 17.03 -2.30 -40.05
CA PRO A 46 18.10 -1.68 -39.29
C PRO A 46 18.83 -2.74 -38.45
N ASP A 47 20.17 -2.65 -38.47
CA ASP A 47 21.01 -3.47 -37.62
C ASP A 47 20.79 -3.04 -36.14
N VAL A 48 20.14 -3.88 -35.37
CA VAL A 48 19.78 -3.59 -33.97
C VAL A 48 21.01 -3.27 -33.11
N GLU A 49 22.18 -3.81 -33.47
CA GLU A 49 23.43 -3.51 -32.74
C GLU A 49 23.89 -2.05 -32.95
N ARG A 50 23.44 -1.43 -34.04
CA ARG A 50 23.75 -0.02 -34.38
C ARG A 50 22.68 0.95 -33.91
N VAL A 51 21.51 0.44 -33.48
CA VAL A 51 20.43 1.28 -32.98
C VAL A 51 20.75 1.71 -31.56
N ALA A 52 21.11 2.97 -31.38
CA ALA A 52 21.36 3.61 -30.11
C ALA A 52 20.16 4.51 -29.72
N LEU A 53 19.32 4.04 -28.81
CA LEU A 53 18.21 4.82 -28.26
C LEU A 53 18.49 5.17 -26.80
N ARG A 54 18.18 6.41 -26.44
CA ARG A 54 18.21 6.86 -25.03
C ARG A 54 16.78 7.18 -24.60
N ALA A 55 16.37 6.57 -23.49
CA ALA A 55 15.07 6.83 -22.89
C ALA A 55 15.24 7.53 -21.56
N GLU A 56 14.38 8.51 -21.30
CA GLU A 56 14.29 9.22 -20.01
C GLU A 56 12.82 9.32 -19.61
N ARG A 57 12.51 8.90 -18.37
CA ARG A 57 11.16 8.99 -17.81
C ARG A 57 11.11 10.05 -16.73
N SER A 58 10.16 10.95 -16.83
CA SER A 58 9.83 11.90 -15.77
C SER A 58 8.44 11.63 -15.20
N LEU A 59 8.28 11.80 -13.89
CA LEU A 59 7.05 11.55 -13.17
C LEU A 59 6.66 12.81 -12.41
N GLU A 60 5.45 13.29 -12.65
CA GLU A 60 4.85 14.39 -11.91
C GLU A 60 3.68 13.86 -11.07
N GLN A 61 3.73 14.04 -9.75
CA GLN A 61 2.72 13.51 -8.83
C GLN A 61 1.90 14.63 -8.24
N THR A 62 0.57 14.55 -8.38
CA THR A 62 -0.39 15.46 -7.74
C THR A 62 -1.37 14.66 -6.91
N ARG A 63 -1.69 15.12 -5.69
CA ARG A 63 -2.66 14.47 -4.82
C ARG A 63 -3.90 15.36 -4.65
N THR A 64 -5.06 14.82 -5.02
CA THR A 64 -6.35 15.49 -4.87
C THR A 64 -7.35 14.53 -4.23
N ASN A 65 -7.98 14.95 -3.11
CA ASN A 65 -9.00 14.17 -2.38
C ASN A 65 -8.60 12.71 -2.05
N GLY A 66 -7.31 12.48 -1.75
CA GLY A 66 -6.81 11.16 -1.39
C GLY A 66 -6.43 10.25 -2.56
N ILE A 67 -6.83 10.59 -3.77
CA ILE A 67 -6.39 9.95 -5.00
C ILE A 67 -5.12 10.65 -5.47
N VAL A 68 -4.15 9.86 -5.90
CA VAL A 68 -2.91 10.37 -6.47
C VAL A 68 -2.99 10.23 -7.98
N SER A 69 -2.89 11.35 -8.68
CA SER A 69 -2.71 11.41 -10.13
C SER A 69 -1.23 11.54 -10.46
N ILE A 70 -0.76 10.71 -11.35
CA ILE A 70 0.63 10.67 -11.78
C ILE A 70 0.65 10.84 -13.29
N VAL A 71 1.31 11.91 -13.72
CA VAL A 71 1.59 12.15 -15.14
C VAL A 71 2.96 11.57 -15.44
N VAL A 72 3.01 10.70 -16.44
CA VAL A 72 4.23 10.06 -16.91
C VAL A 72 4.58 10.66 -18.28
N LYS A 73 5.78 11.17 -18.39
CA LYS A 73 6.36 11.64 -19.65
C LYS A 73 7.57 10.78 -19.96
N LEU A 74 7.49 10.01 -21.02
CA LEU A 74 8.55 9.16 -21.53
C LEU A 74 9.14 9.77 -22.77
N ALA A 75 10.35 10.31 -22.68
CA ALA A 75 11.10 10.84 -23.80
C ALA A 75 12.05 9.77 -24.35
N VAL A 76 12.02 9.52 -25.64
CA VAL A 76 12.93 8.60 -26.33
C VAL A 76 13.65 9.35 -27.45
N GLN A 77 14.98 9.36 -27.39
CA GLN A 77 15.87 10.01 -28.34
C GLN A 77 16.60 8.99 -29.19
N ASN A 78 16.62 9.22 -30.51
CA ASN A 78 17.46 8.46 -31.42
C ASN A 78 18.89 9.03 -31.46
N LYS A 79 19.85 8.24 -30.95
CA LYS A 79 21.30 8.57 -31.00
C LYS A 79 22.05 7.82 -32.09
N SER A 80 21.35 6.99 -32.88
CA SER A 80 21.93 6.33 -34.01
C SER A 80 22.10 7.30 -35.21
N PRO A 81 23.03 7.01 -36.14
CA PRO A 81 23.23 7.82 -37.35
C PRO A 81 22.12 7.65 -38.38
N GLU A 82 21.23 6.68 -38.21
CA GLU A 82 20.18 6.31 -39.15
C GLU A 82 18.78 6.66 -38.61
N THR A 83 17.82 6.78 -39.53
CA THR A 83 16.40 6.94 -39.15
C THR A 83 15.86 5.62 -38.65
N VAL A 84 15.17 5.65 -37.49
CA VAL A 84 14.61 4.46 -36.82
C VAL A 84 13.08 4.55 -36.80
N HIS A 85 12.42 3.49 -37.32
CA HIS A 85 10.98 3.30 -37.14
C HIS A 85 10.74 2.53 -35.87
N LEU A 86 10.09 3.17 -34.89
CA LEU A 86 9.97 2.68 -33.52
C LEU A 86 8.52 2.56 -33.12
N PHE A 87 8.15 1.41 -32.54
CA PHE A 87 6.94 1.23 -31.77
C PHE A 87 7.31 1.20 -30.29
N MET A 88 6.68 2.05 -29.51
CA MET A 88 6.84 2.10 -28.06
C MET A 88 5.56 1.60 -27.40
N GLU A 89 5.69 0.80 -26.33
CA GLU A 89 4.57 0.27 -25.58
C GLU A 89 4.87 0.30 -24.08
N GLU A 90 3.96 0.87 -23.31
CA GLU A 90 3.98 0.89 -21.86
C GLU A 90 3.14 -0.22 -21.26
N ILE A 91 3.69 -0.89 -20.26
CA ILE A 91 3.01 -1.98 -19.56
C ILE A 91 2.27 -1.44 -18.36
N VAL A 92 0.95 -1.55 -18.37
CA VAL A 92 0.10 -1.18 -17.21
C VAL A 92 0.33 -2.15 -16.06
N GLN A 93 0.70 -1.62 -14.90
CA GLN A 93 0.88 -2.41 -13.70
C GLN A 93 -0.42 -2.50 -12.89
N PRO A 94 -0.61 -3.59 -12.11
CA PRO A 94 -1.78 -3.72 -11.25
C PRO A 94 -1.90 -2.55 -10.26
N GLY A 95 -3.08 -1.93 -10.21
CA GLY A 95 -3.35 -0.76 -9.37
C GLY A 95 -3.23 0.58 -10.07
N MET A 96 -2.77 0.63 -11.32
CA MET A 96 -2.86 1.80 -12.19
C MET A 96 -4.23 1.85 -12.86
N LYS A 97 -4.91 2.99 -12.74
CA LYS A 97 -6.12 3.31 -13.53
C LYS A 97 -5.76 4.42 -14.49
N ILE A 98 -5.59 4.08 -15.76
CA ILE A 98 -5.26 5.06 -16.79
C ILE A 98 -6.44 6.03 -16.94
N THR A 99 -6.14 7.32 -16.91
CA THR A 99 -7.13 8.40 -17.01
C THR A 99 -7.01 9.19 -18.30
N GLU A 100 -5.79 9.36 -18.82
CA GLU A 100 -5.52 10.18 -19.98
C GLU A 100 -4.29 9.65 -20.74
N GLY A 101 -4.19 9.95 -22.04
CA GLY A 101 -3.06 9.66 -22.90
C GLY A 101 -3.08 8.27 -23.53
N GLU A 102 -2.06 7.98 -24.32
CA GLU A 102 -1.88 6.73 -25.03
C GLU A 102 -0.74 5.92 -24.39
N LEU A 103 -0.88 4.61 -24.41
CA LEU A 103 0.12 3.68 -23.84
C LEU A 103 1.05 3.11 -24.91
N SER A 104 0.76 3.37 -26.17
CA SER A 104 1.57 2.90 -27.29
C SER A 104 1.54 3.89 -28.45
N GLN A 105 2.65 3.98 -29.15
CA GLN A 105 2.80 4.91 -30.28
C GLN A 105 3.79 4.35 -31.30
N TRP A 106 3.44 4.50 -32.59
CA TRP A 106 4.39 4.38 -33.70
C TRP A 106 5.02 5.73 -34.02
N VAL A 107 6.32 5.78 -34.15
CA VAL A 107 7.05 7.00 -34.49
C VAL A 107 8.24 6.70 -35.37
N THR A 108 8.57 7.63 -36.25
CA THR A 108 9.80 7.61 -37.06
C THR A 108 10.72 8.69 -36.53
N LEU A 109 11.89 8.30 -36.05
CA LEU A 109 12.86 9.19 -35.43
C LEU A 109 14.09 9.35 -36.34
N ARG A 110 14.35 10.55 -36.77
CA ARG A 110 15.61 10.92 -37.46
C ARG A 110 16.77 10.92 -36.45
N PRO A 111 18.02 10.89 -36.92
CA PRO A 111 19.18 11.06 -36.05
C PRO A 111 19.08 12.30 -35.18
N GLY A 112 19.22 12.11 -33.87
CA GLY A 112 19.13 13.19 -32.86
C GLY A 112 17.70 13.58 -32.45
N GLU A 113 16.67 13.14 -33.13
CA GLU A 113 15.27 13.50 -32.86
C GLU A 113 14.77 12.81 -31.58
N THR A 114 13.89 13.50 -30.87
CA THR A 114 13.28 13.01 -29.62
C THR A 114 11.75 12.97 -29.78
N THR A 115 11.14 11.91 -29.31
CA THR A 115 9.68 11.80 -29.20
C THR A 115 9.26 11.66 -27.73
N GLU A 116 8.02 12.03 -27.42
CA GLU A 116 7.45 11.89 -26.08
C GLU A 116 6.17 11.07 -26.14
N LEU A 117 6.08 10.09 -25.23
CA LEU A 117 4.86 9.36 -24.93
C LEU A 117 4.35 9.84 -23.58
N ASN A 118 3.19 10.45 -23.55
CA ASN A 118 2.59 11.05 -22.38
C ASN A 118 1.31 10.33 -21.99
N TYR A 119 1.22 9.92 -20.73
CA TYR A 119 -0.02 9.37 -20.19
C TYR A 119 -0.17 9.71 -18.70
N ALA A 120 -1.40 9.65 -18.21
CA ALA A 120 -1.69 9.84 -16.79
C ALA A 120 -2.44 8.64 -16.23
N PHE A 121 -2.12 8.32 -14.99
CA PHE A 121 -2.86 7.30 -14.25
C PHE A 121 -3.15 7.74 -12.82
N THR A 122 -4.20 7.18 -12.25
CA THR A 122 -4.54 7.37 -10.83
C THR A 122 -4.28 6.09 -10.06
N ALA A 123 -3.85 6.28 -8.81
CA ALA A 123 -3.65 5.18 -7.87
C ALA A 123 -4.01 5.64 -6.45
N THR A 124 -4.62 4.76 -5.66
CA THR A 124 -4.87 5.00 -4.23
C THR A 124 -3.62 4.82 -3.41
N ARG A 125 -2.88 3.77 -3.70
CA ARG A 125 -1.55 3.44 -3.16
C ARG A 125 -0.85 2.40 -4.04
N GLY A 126 0.44 2.22 -3.84
CA GLY A 126 1.22 1.19 -4.53
C GLY A 126 2.69 1.52 -4.61
N ASN A 127 3.44 0.54 -5.06
CA ASN A 127 4.83 0.73 -5.46
C ASN A 127 4.95 0.32 -6.92
N PHE A 128 5.12 1.30 -7.79
CA PHE A 128 5.22 1.13 -9.22
C PHE A 128 6.68 1.24 -9.63
N PHE A 129 7.12 0.33 -10.48
CA PHE A 129 8.50 0.30 -10.95
C PHE A 129 8.56 -0.09 -12.41
N TRP A 130 9.39 0.59 -13.16
CA TRP A 130 9.67 0.30 -14.55
C TRP A 130 11.12 -0.18 -14.65
N LYS A 131 11.31 -1.40 -15.14
CA LYS A 131 12.64 -1.98 -15.38
C LYS A 131 13.15 -1.72 -16.76
N SER A 132 12.23 -1.70 -17.72
CA SER A 132 12.52 -1.49 -19.12
C SER A 132 11.29 -0.96 -19.84
N ILE A 133 11.54 -0.30 -20.93
CA ILE A 133 10.54 0.14 -21.89
C ILE A 133 10.55 -0.86 -23.02
N ARG A 134 9.39 -1.41 -23.35
CA ARG A 134 9.26 -2.32 -24.48
C ARG A 134 9.19 -1.51 -25.75
N THR A 135 10.15 -1.72 -26.63
CA THR A 135 10.18 -1.07 -27.93
C THR A 135 10.36 -2.12 -29.02
N ARG A 136 9.80 -1.85 -30.21
CA ARG A 136 10.02 -2.66 -31.41
C ARG A 136 10.54 -1.74 -32.50
N VAL A 137 11.69 -2.07 -33.06
CA VAL A 137 12.27 -1.40 -34.18
C VAL A 137 11.86 -2.16 -35.45
N SER A 138 11.36 -1.44 -36.45
CA SER A 138 10.93 -2.04 -37.71
C SER A 138 11.70 -1.46 -38.91
N ASP A 139 11.71 -2.21 -39.98
CA ASP A 139 12.06 -1.67 -41.31
C ASP A 139 10.97 -0.67 -41.77
N PRO A 140 11.27 0.21 -42.78
CA PRO A 140 10.31 1.21 -43.26
C PRO A 140 8.99 0.63 -43.80
N LEU A 141 9.00 -0.63 -44.23
CA LEU A 141 7.83 -1.33 -44.77
C LEU A 141 7.03 -2.07 -43.67
N GLY A 142 7.59 -2.17 -42.44
CA GLY A 142 6.99 -2.88 -41.33
C GLY A 142 6.90 -4.40 -41.54
N LEU A 143 7.82 -4.99 -42.30
CA LEU A 143 7.88 -6.43 -42.58
C LEU A 143 8.66 -7.19 -41.50
N ILE A 144 9.71 -6.58 -40.98
CA ILE A 144 10.60 -7.18 -40.00
C ILE A 144 10.58 -6.27 -38.77
N GLU A 145 10.21 -6.85 -37.63
CA GLU A 145 10.22 -6.17 -36.34
C GLU A 145 11.19 -6.90 -35.40
N THR A 146 12.02 -6.12 -34.71
CA THR A 146 12.91 -6.65 -33.69
C THR A 146 12.63 -5.95 -32.35
N GLU A 147 12.44 -6.74 -31.29
CA GLU A 147 12.19 -6.22 -29.96
C GLU A 147 13.51 -5.71 -29.35
N LEU A 148 13.45 -4.50 -28.81
CA LEU A 148 14.53 -3.86 -28.08
C LEU A 148 14.01 -3.39 -26.72
N LEU A 149 14.65 -3.85 -25.65
CA LEU A 149 14.31 -3.42 -24.30
C LEU A 149 15.24 -2.30 -23.86
N LEU A 150 14.69 -1.10 -23.70
CA LEU A 150 15.47 0.04 -23.19
C LEU A 150 15.46 -0.01 -21.66
N PRO A 151 16.64 0.02 -21.01
CA PRO A 151 16.72 -0.03 -19.56
C PRO A 151 16.07 1.22 -18.93
N ASP A 152 15.26 0.99 -17.90
CA ASP A 152 14.62 2.02 -17.10
C ASP A 152 14.61 1.55 -15.64
N ASN A 153 15.02 2.39 -14.72
CA ASN A 153 15.03 2.06 -13.29
C ASN A 153 14.17 3.06 -12.48
N THR A 154 13.14 3.58 -13.12
CA THR A 154 12.25 4.56 -12.48
C THR A 154 11.31 3.86 -11.51
N THR A 155 11.19 4.41 -10.31
CA THR A 155 10.29 3.92 -9.27
C THR A 155 9.49 5.06 -8.67
N ILE A 156 8.22 4.81 -8.39
CA ILE A 156 7.37 5.74 -7.63
C ILE A 156 6.58 4.99 -6.57
N GLN A 157 6.56 5.56 -5.37
CA GLN A 157 5.79 5.03 -4.25
C GLN A 157 4.61 5.94 -3.95
N VAL A 158 3.41 5.44 -4.20
CA VAL A 158 2.16 6.08 -3.80
C VAL A 158 1.82 5.62 -2.38
N ARG A 159 1.85 6.54 -1.43
CA ARG A 159 1.54 6.26 -0.03
C ARG A 159 0.03 6.21 0.18
N PRO A 160 -0.46 5.38 1.13
CA PRO A 160 -1.87 5.37 1.49
C PRO A 160 -2.33 6.73 2.02
N GLN A 161 -3.62 6.98 1.91
CA GLN A 161 -4.23 8.18 2.46
C GLN A 161 -4.20 8.14 3.99
N ILE A 162 -3.78 9.25 4.59
CA ILE A 162 -3.80 9.45 6.03
C ILE A 162 -4.91 10.44 6.37
N LYS A 163 -5.86 10.02 7.20
CA LYS A 163 -6.86 10.89 7.80
C LYS A 163 -6.33 11.36 9.15
N LYS A 164 -6.05 12.65 9.29
CA LYS A 164 -5.48 13.21 10.53
C LYS A 164 -6.47 13.09 11.69
N PHE A 165 -6.05 12.45 12.75
CA PHE A 165 -6.78 12.35 14.00
C PHE A 165 -6.33 13.47 14.95
N LYS A 166 -7.24 14.32 15.42
CA LYS A 166 -6.94 15.38 16.38
C LYS A 166 -7.50 15.02 17.76
N GLY A 167 -6.67 15.12 18.81
CA GLY A 167 -7.14 15.06 20.20
C GLY A 167 -7.42 13.68 20.80
N LEU A 168 -6.89 12.57 20.23
CA LEU A 168 -6.92 11.27 20.88
C LEU A 168 -5.62 11.05 21.67
N SER A 169 -5.70 11.07 22.98
CA SER A 169 -4.65 10.56 23.87
C SER A 169 -5.05 9.15 24.28
N LEU A 170 -4.46 8.14 23.69
CA LEU A 170 -4.52 6.76 24.18
C LEU A 170 -3.48 6.62 25.27
N ARG A 171 -3.92 6.25 26.48
CA ARG A 171 -3.01 5.86 27.56
C ARG A 171 -3.11 4.35 27.69
N PRO A 172 -2.19 3.56 27.13
CA PRO A 172 -2.08 2.13 27.42
C PRO A 172 -1.82 1.94 28.92
N ARG A 173 -2.25 0.80 29.44
CA ARG A 173 -2.08 0.51 30.88
C ARG A 173 -0.63 0.28 31.28
N ASN A 174 0.11 -0.31 30.37
CA ASN A 174 1.51 -0.66 30.57
C ASN A 174 2.35 0.26 29.69
N THR A 175 3.07 1.14 30.33
CA THR A 175 4.00 2.07 29.72
C THR A 175 5.39 1.73 30.20
N VAL A 176 6.36 1.89 29.34
CA VAL A 176 7.77 1.70 29.70
C VAL A 176 8.29 3.03 30.25
N HIS A 177 8.94 3.00 31.39
CA HIS A 177 9.59 4.17 31.96
C HIS A 177 10.74 4.60 31.03
N SER A 178 10.46 5.58 30.21
CA SER A 178 11.44 6.18 29.29
C SER A 178 11.01 7.61 29.01
N PRO A 179 11.92 8.54 28.79
CA PRO A 179 11.56 9.91 28.40
C PRO A 179 10.63 9.89 27.20
N GLY A 180 9.38 10.30 27.36
CA GLY A 180 8.34 10.25 26.35
C GLY A 180 7.29 11.35 26.55
N SER A 181 6.24 11.37 25.76
CA SER A 181 5.27 12.47 25.69
C SER A 181 3.94 12.25 26.44
N ILE A 182 3.80 11.17 27.22
CA ILE A 182 2.60 10.96 28.04
C ILE A 182 2.87 11.41 29.49
N PRO A 183 2.12 12.39 30.03
CA PRO A 183 2.18 12.71 31.44
C PRO A 183 1.60 11.56 32.27
N ALA A 184 2.38 10.96 33.15
CA ALA A 184 1.96 9.79 33.96
C ALA A 184 1.35 10.20 35.29
N ARG A 185 0.89 11.33 35.59
CA ARG A 185 0.32 11.76 36.89
C ARG A 185 1.01 11.14 38.12
N ILE A 186 2.27 10.76 37.96
CA ILE A 186 3.14 10.19 39.00
C ILE A 186 4.41 11.05 38.97
N GLY A 187 4.88 11.45 40.17
CA GLY A 187 6.13 12.19 40.27
C GLY A 187 7.31 11.37 39.77
N GLY A 188 8.13 11.95 38.87
CA GLY A 188 9.29 11.32 38.28
C GLY A 188 10.27 12.30 37.65
N SER A 189 10.97 11.88 36.61
CA SER A 189 12.07 12.63 35.98
C SER A 189 11.70 13.35 34.67
N GLY A 190 10.41 13.71 34.47
CA GLY A 190 9.93 14.39 33.28
C GLY A 190 10.24 15.89 33.24
N THR A 191 9.62 16.61 32.29
CA THR A 191 9.81 18.04 32.07
C THR A 191 8.69 18.90 32.63
N ASP A 192 7.48 18.38 32.73
CA ASP A 192 6.31 19.11 33.21
C ASP A 192 6.18 19.05 34.72
N PHE A 193 5.89 20.18 35.36
CA PHE A 193 5.75 20.29 36.80
C PHE A 193 4.54 19.51 37.30
N PHE A 194 4.77 18.55 38.21
CA PHE A 194 3.71 17.73 38.83
C PHE A 194 3.30 18.26 40.20
N GLY A 195 4.30 18.55 41.04
CA GLY A 195 4.05 18.97 42.41
C GLY A 195 5.33 19.27 43.18
N VAL A 196 5.18 19.46 44.50
CA VAL A 196 6.28 19.63 45.42
C VAL A 196 6.06 18.66 46.61
N ARG A 197 7.11 17.92 46.97
CA ARG A 197 7.13 17.05 48.14
C ARG A 197 8.30 17.37 49.09
N GLU A 198 8.29 16.80 50.28
CA GLU A 198 9.47 16.88 51.14
C GLU A 198 10.67 16.17 50.53
N TYR A 199 11.84 16.74 50.64
CA TYR A 199 13.12 16.21 50.19
C TYR A 199 13.48 14.94 50.93
N HIS A 200 13.89 13.91 50.24
CA HIS A 200 14.45 12.68 50.79
C HIS A 200 15.92 12.55 50.44
N PRO A 201 16.76 12.00 51.34
CA PRO A 201 18.18 11.73 51.02
C PRO A 201 18.29 10.89 49.76
N GLY A 202 19.00 11.42 48.72
CA GLY A 202 19.12 10.81 47.41
C GLY A 202 18.46 11.62 46.28
N ASP A 203 17.59 12.57 46.62
CA ASP A 203 17.02 13.47 45.60
C ASP A 203 18.06 14.42 45.01
N SER A 204 17.91 14.77 43.76
CA SER A 204 18.81 15.72 43.10
C SER A 204 18.68 17.13 43.69
N LEU A 205 19.77 17.73 44.05
CA LEU A 205 19.81 19.14 44.53
C LEU A 205 19.33 20.13 43.46
N ARG A 206 19.34 19.77 42.18
CA ARG A 206 18.87 20.61 41.09
C ARG A 206 17.34 20.78 41.07
N THR A 207 16.61 19.83 41.68
CA THR A 207 15.17 19.86 41.75
C THR A 207 14.63 20.50 43.03
N LEU A 208 15.51 20.99 43.93
CA LEU A 208 15.10 21.68 45.15
C LEU A 208 14.26 22.94 44.82
N ASP A 209 13.12 23.07 45.48
CA ASP A 209 12.36 24.33 45.47
C ASP A 209 12.88 25.27 46.58
N TRP A 210 13.90 26.06 46.18
CA TRP A 210 14.52 27.02 47.10
C TRP A 210 13.56 28.04 47.68
N ARG A 211 12.51 28.39 46.91
CA ARG A 211 11.51 29.37 47.34
C ARG A 211 10.59 28.83 48.41
N LEU A 212 10.16 27.58 48.30
CA LEU A 212 9.33 26.95 49.31
C LEU A 212 10.15 26.54 50.54
N THR A 213 11.36 26.04 50.33
CA THR A 213 12.34 25.68 51.38
C THR A 213 12.70 26.89 52.26
N ALA A 214 12.90 28.07 51.65
CA ALA A 214 13.19 29.30 52.40
C ALA A 214 12.03 29.73 53.35
N ARG A 215 10.79 29.35 53.04
CA ARG A 215 9.62 29.63 53.91
C ARG A 215 9.45 28.65 55.07
N HIS A 216 10.13 27.50 55.02
CA HIS A 216 10.03 26.44 55.99
C HIS A 216 11.44 26.05 56.53
N PRO A 217 11.99 26.75 57.51
CA PRO A 217 13.42 26.66 57.91
C PRO A 217 13.86 25.29 58.44
N ARG A 218 12.95 24.34 58.63
CA ARG A 218 13.22 22.96 59.13
C ARG A 218 13.00 21.86 58.09
N LYS A 219 12.56 22.20 56.87
CA LYS A 219 12.19 21.21 55.83
C LYS A 219 12.68 21.65 54.50
N PHE A 220 13.27 20.72 53.78
CA PHE A 220 13.64 20.92 52.38
C PHE A 220 12.53 20.37 51.48
N PHE A 221 12.27 21.04 50.36
CA PHE A 221 11.25 20.64 49.38
C PHE A 221 11.87 20.45 48.02
N THR A 222 11.46 19.38 47.31
CA THR A 222 11.87 19.08 45.96
C THR A 222 10.69 19.18 45.00
N LYS A 223 10.94 19.72 43.81
CA LYS A 223 9.96 19.72 42.73
C LYS A 223 9.89 18.33 42.15
N GLU A 224 8.68 17.82 42.02
CA GLU A 224 8.40 16.63 41.24
C GLU A 224 7.92 17.04 39.86
N PHE A 225 8.42 16.35 38.85
CA PHE A 225 7.99 16.50 37.46
C PHE A 225 7.12 15.33 37.06
N GLU A 226 6.18 15.54 36.13
CA GLU A 226 5.38 14.43 35.60
C GLU A 226 6.31 13.43 34.90
N GLN A 227 6.17 12.16 35.24
CA GLN A 227 6.90 11.10 34.56
C GLN A 227 6.37 10.96 33.15
N GLU A 228 7.25 11.07 32.17
CA GLU A 228 6.90 10.82 30.77
C GLU A 228 6.97 9.32 30.48
N GLU A 229 5.97 8.79 29.83
CA GLU A 229 5.87 7.38 29.52
C GLU A 229 5.72 7.15 28.01
N ILE A 230 6.34 6.09 27.53
CA ILE A 230 6.22 5.66 26.14
C ILE A 230 5.39 4.39 26.08
N ALA A 231 4.41 4.35 25.17
CA ALA A 231 3.64 3.14 24.92
C ALA A 231 4.23 2.36 23.74
N GLU A 232 4.22 1.03 23.88
CA GLU A 232 4.51 0.09 22.80
C GLU A 232 3.19 -0.25 22.07
N ILE A 233 3.11 0.07 20.77
CA ILE A 233 1.90 -0.15 19.97
C ILE A 233 2.22 -1.13 18.83
N GLY A 234 1.45 -2.21 18.76
CA GLY A 234 1.47 -3.16 17.67
C GLY A 234 0.24 -2.99 16.78
N LEU A 235 0.41 -2.77 15.50
CA LEU A 235 -0.66 -2.74 14.52
C LEU A 235 -0.65 -4.04 13.72
N ILE A 236 -1.78 -4.73 13.65
CA ILE A 236 -1.99 -5.92 12.83
C ILE A 236 -3.04 -5.59 11.79
N LEU A 237 -2.65 -5.55 10.52
CA LEU A 237 -3.55 -5.39 9.38
C LEU A 237 -3.79 -6.74 8.73
N ASP A 238 -5.04 -7.16 8.70
CA ASP A 238 -5.47 -8.39 8.03
C ASP A 238 -5.55 -8.16 6.52
N ALA A 239 -4.68 -8.83 5.77
CA ALA A 239 -4.62 -8.81 4.31
C ALA A 239 -5.03 -10.16 3.69
N ARG A 240 -5.70 -11.03 4.44
CA ARG A 240 -6.27 -12.27 3.89
C ARG A 240 -7.45 -11.94 2.96
N ARG A 241 -7.76 -12.89 2.09
CA ARG A 241 -8.85 -12.75 1.11
C ARG A 241 -10.21 -12.37 1.73
N ASN A 242 -10.50 -12.83 2.93
CA ASN A 242 -11.76 -12.52 3.63
C ASN A 242 -11.89 -11.03 4.02
N SER A 243 -10.79 -10.30 4.02
CA SER A 243 -10.76 -8.85 4.31
C SER A 243 -10.98 -8.00 3.06
N GLU A 244 -11.07 -8.63 1.88
CA GLU A 244 -11.37 -7.96 0.63
C GLU A 244 -12.86 -8.02 0.30
N LEU A 245 -13.42 -6.86 0.06
CA LEU A 245 -14.71 -6.70 -0.59
C LEU A 245 -14.59 -5.47 -1.50
N GLN A 246 -14.75 -5.70 -2.80
CA GLN A 246 -14.67 -4.64 -3.79
C GLN A 246 -16.04 -4.36 -4.40
N ILE A 247 -16.53 -3.12 -4.26
CA ILE A 247 -17.84 -2.70 -4.73
C ILE A 247 -17.71 -1.33 -5.38
N ARG A 248 -18.24 -1.17 -6.60
CA ARG A 248 -18.23 0.09 -7.37
C ARG A 248 -16.84 0.74 -7.50
N GLY A 249 -15.79 -0.07 -7.52
CA GLY A 249 -14.41 0.39 -7.61
C GLY A 249 -13.77 0.82 -6.29
N GLU A 250 -14.51 0.75 -5.18
CA GLU A 250 -13.99 0.94 -3.82
C GLU A 250 -13.68 -0.42 -3.16
N SER A 251 -12.67 -0.46 -2.31
CA SER A 251 -12.21 -1.67 -1.62
C SER A 251 -12.24 -1.46 -0.11
N LEU A 252 -12.86 -2.40 0.61
CA LEU A 252 -12.93 -2.41 2.08
C LEU A 252 -11.52 -2.50 2.69
N PHE A 253 -10.62 -3.21 2.02
CA PHE A 253 -9.22 -3.31 2.44
C PHE A 253 -8.49 -1.96 2.38
N GLU A 254 -8.77 -1.12 1.38
CA GLU A 254 -8.17 0.22 1.29
C GLU A 254 -8.60 1.12 2.45
N TYR A 255 -9.82 0.99 2.94
CA TYR A 255 -10.26 1.67 4.17
C TYR A 255 -9.47 1.17 5.38
N SER A 256 -9.26 -0.15 5.50
CA SER A 256 -8.45 -0.77 6.56
C SER A 256 -6.99 -0.30 6.53
N VAL A 257 -6.40 -0.20 5.35
CA VAL A 257 -5.05 0.34 5.14
C VAL A 257 -4.97 1.81 5.56
N SER A 258 -5.94 2.63 5.15
CA SER A 258 -6.02 4.06 5.51
C SER A 258 -6.18 4.25 7.02
N ALA A 259 -6.99 3.42 7.67
CA ALA A 259 -7.15 3.41 9.12
C ALA A 259 -5.83 3.08 9.83
N THR A 260 -5.14 2.01 9.37
CA THR A 260 -3.83 1.60 9.91
C THR A 260 -2.78 2.69 9.76
N ALA A 261 -2.72 3.32 8.57
CA ALA A 261 -1.81 4.42 8.29
C ALA A 261 -2.06 5.63 9.22
N SER A 262 -3.33 5.97 9.43
CA SER A 262 -3.76 7.09 10.27
C SER A 262 -3.48 6.85 11.75
N LEU A 263 -3.68 5.62 12.24
CA LEU A 263 -3.33 5.22 13.60
C LEU A 263 -1.80 5.25 13.81
N ALA A 264 -1.04 4.72 12.85
CA ALA A 264 0.42 4.74 12.92
C ALA A 264 0.98 6.16 13.00
N GLU A 265 0.47 7.07 12.14
CA GLU A 265 0.87 8.48 12.18
C GLU A 265 0.54 9.12 13.52
N MET A 266 -0.68 8.92 14.01
CA MET A 266 -1.15 9.48 15.26
C MET A 266 -0.25 9.05 16.44
N PHE A 267 0.01 7.74 16.59
CA PHE A 267 0.81 7.24 17.70
C PHE A 267 2.27 7.67 17.61
N LEU A 268 2.86 7.66 16.41
CA LEU A 268 4.22 8.13 16.20
C LEU A 268 4.37 9.64 16.45
N HIS A 269 3.32 10.42 16.13
CA HIS A 269 3.29 11.86 16.42
C HIS A 269 3.20 12.13 17.92
N GLN A 270 2.55 11.22 18.67
CA GLN A 270 2.47 11.26 20.14
C GLN A 270 3.75 10.75 20.82
N GLY A 271 4.80 10.39 20.07
CA GLY A 271 6.05 9.90 20.62
C GLY A 271 6.07 8.42 20.98
N HIS A 272 5.00 7.67 20.68
CA HIS A 272 4.95 6.25 20.98
C HIS A 272 5.82 5.43 20.03
N ARG A 273 6.16 4.23 20.48
CA ARG A 273 6.87 3.25 19.66
C ARG A 273 5.88 2.36 18.94
N VAL A 274 5.93 2.37 17.61
CA VAL A 274 4.95 1.68 16.78
C VAL A 274 5.60 0.59 15.95
N SER A 275 4.95 -0.57 15.89
CA SER A 275 5.27 -1.68 15.01
C SER A 275 4.06 -2.02 14.13
N LEU A 276 4.31 -2.63 12.96
CA LEU A 276 3.27 -3.07 12.03
C LEU A 276 3.55 -4.50 11.56
N LEU A 277 2.49 -5.29 11.53
CA LEU A 277 2.41 -6.54 10.80
C LEU A 277 1.24 -6.47 9.81
N VAL A 278 1.51 -6.63 8.53
CA VAL A 278 0.50 -6.95 7.52
C VAL A 278 0.47 -8.46 7.40
N PHE A 279 -0.64 -9.07 7.79
CA PHE A 279 -0.82 -10.52 7.83
C PHE A 279 -1.58 -10.98 6.58
N GLY A 280 -0.93 -11.77 5.75
CA GLY A 280 -1.43 -12.34 4.50
C GLY A 280 -0.40 -13.31 3.93
N GLU A 281 -0.54 -13.73 2.69
CA GLU A 281 0.38 -14.65 2.00
C GLU A 281 1.85 -14.20 2.13
N ARG A 282 2.08 -12.92 1.98
CA ARG A 282 3.38 -12.30 2.28
C ARG A 282 3.25 -11.44 3.51
N MET A 283 3.80 -11.91 4.62
CA MET A 283 3.90 -11.10 5.81
C MET A 283 4.84 -9.94 5.58
N LEU A 284 4.33 -8.70 5.74
CA LEU A 284 5.16 -7.50 5.72
C LEU A 284 5.26 -6.95 7.14
N THR A 285 6.48 -6.70 7.59
CA THR A 285 6.74 -6.28 8.97
C THR A 285 7.50 -4.97 9.03
N ALA A 286 7.11 -4.10 9.95
CA ALA A 286 7.91 -2.98 10.42
C ALA A 286 8.12 -3.18 11.92
N PHE A 287 9.35 -3.53 12.32
CA PHE A 287 9.73 -3.72 13.72
C PHE A 287 9.54 -2.42 14.52
N PRO A 288 9.40 -2.51 15.86
CA PRO A 288 9.13 -1.36 16.71
C PRO A 288 10.14 -0.22 16.54
N GLY A 289 9.64 1.00 16.40
CA GLY A 289 10.49 2.18 16.19
C GLY A 289 9.75 3.50 16.40
N TYR A 290 10.45 4.61 16.31
CA TYR A 290 9.97 5.97 16.62
C TYR A 290 10.04 6.92 15.43
N GLY A 291 9.23 7.96 15.50
CA GLY A 291 9.36 9.17 14.71
C GLY A 291 9.18 8.99 13.20
N LYS A 292 9.69 9.97 12.44
CA LYS A 292 9.48 10.05 10.98
C LYS A 292 10.07 8.87 10.19
N LYS A 293 11.22 8.32 10.63
CA LYS A 293 11.84 7.16 9.97
C LYS A 293 10.94 5.92 10.08
N GLN A 294 10.34 5.71 11.24
CA GLN A 294 9.42 4.59 11.45
C GLN A 294 8.12 4.78 10.66
N LEU A 295 7.57 6.00 10.64
CA LEU A 295 6.41 6.31 9.81
C LEU A 295 6.68 5.98 8.33
N HIS A 296 7.86 6.36 7.82
CA HIS A 296 8.24 6.03 6.44
C HIS A 296 8.28 4.52 6.19
N ARG A 297 8.86 3.73 7.12
CA ARG A 297 8.90 2.26 7.03
C ARG A 297 7.50 1.66 7.02
N ILE A 298 6.63 2.10 7.92
CA ILE A 298 5.23 1.65 8.00
C ILE A 298 4.48 1.99 6.70
N MET A 299 4.61 3.22 6.18
CA MET A 299 3.98 3.63 4.92
C MET A 299 4.49 2.80 3.74
N SER A 300 5.80 2.47 3.72
CA SER A 300 6.36 1.59 2.70
C SER A 300 5.79 0.17 2.78
N CYS A 301 5.62 -0.41 3.97
CA CYS A 301 4.96 -1.70 4.13
C CYS A 301 3.50 -1.64 3.66
N LEU A 302 2.75 -0.62 4.08
CA LEU A 302 1.35 -0.45 3.69
C LEU A 302 1.18 -0.23 2.18
N SER A 303 2.09 0.50 1.53
CA SER A 303 2.04 0.67 0.06
C SER A 303 2.23 -0.65 -0.69
N LYS A 304 2.98 -1.60 -0.12
CA LYS A 304 3.24 -2.93 -0.69
C LYS A 304 2.18 -3.97 -0.32
N ALA A 305 1.35 -3.69 0.69
CA ALA A 305 0.33 -4.60 1.17
C ALA A 305 -0.66 -4.93 0.05
N LYS A 306 -0.91 -6.21 -0.18
CA LYS A 306 -1.87 -6.71 -1.17
C LYS A 306 -2.69 -7.82 -0.54
N ILE A 307 -3.94 -7.93 -0.97
CA ILE A 307 -4.79 -9.06 -0.60
C ILE A 307 -4.31 -10.33 -1.29
N GLU A 308 -4.39 -11.43 -0.61
CA GLU A 308 -4.15 -12.76 -1.15
C GLU A 308 -5.10 -13.07 -2.31
N LYS A 309 -4.57 -13.66 -3.37
CA LYS A 309 -5.38 -14.09 -4.52
C LYS A 309 -6.00 -15.46 -4.33
N GLU A 310 -5.30 -16.35 -3.63
CA GLU A 310 -5.71 -17.74 -3.38
C GLU A 310 -5.96 -17.97 -1.89
N ASN A 311 -6.75 -19.01 -1.56
CA ASN A 311 -6.91 -19.43 -0.18
C ASN A 311 -5.60 -20.03 0.30
N SER A 312 -4.78 -19.25 0.98
CA SER A 312 -3.54 -19.74 1.57
C SER A 312 -3.84 -20.69 2.74
N ALA A 313 -2.85 -21.53 3.07
CA ALA A 313 -2.89 -22.39 4.26
C ALA A 313 -3.01 -21.58 5.58
N LEU A 314 -2.79 -20.27 5.54
CA LEU A 314 -2.90 -19.35 6.68
C LEU A 314 -4.34 -18.80 6.86
N GLY A 315 -5.35 -19.65 6.84
CA GLY A 315 -6.76 -19.28 6.94
C GLY A 315 -7.19 -18.57 8.24
N SER A 316 -6.38 -18.62 9.29
CA SER A 316 -6.68 -18.04 10.62
C SER A 316 -5.62 -17.03 11.07
N LEU A 317 -6.03 -15.96 11.75
CA LEU A 317 -5.13 -15.03 12.45
C LEU A 317 -4.35 -15.71 13.59
N ASP A 318 -4.65 -16.96 13.93
CA ASP A 318 -3.93 -17.70 14.96
C ASP A 318 -2.44 -17.90 14.62
N PHE A 319 -2.09 -17.89 13.34
CA PHE A 319 -0.70 -17.97 12.87
C PHE A 319 0.08 -16.65 13.00
N VAL A 320 -0.53 -15.59 13.48
CA VAL A 320 0.16 -14.31 13.72
C VAL A 320 1.31 -14.49 14.71
N PRO A 321 2.56 -14.11 14.36
CA PRO A 321 3.72 -14.25 15.23
C PRO A 321 3.71 -13.15 16.32
N ILE A 322 2.91 -13.33 17.39
CA ILE A 322 2.74 -12.32 18.45
C ILE A 322 4.04 -11.95 19.16
N ARG A 323 5.05 -12.85 19.15
CA ARG A 323 6.35 -12.61 19.79
C ARG A 323 7.19 -11.51 19.09
N MET A 324 6.80 -11.06 17.90
CA MET A 324 7.44 -9.92 17.26
C MET A 324 7.12 -8.58 17.93
N PHE A 325 6.06 -8.54 18.72
CA PHE A 325 5.66 -7.35 19.45
C PHE A 325 6.33 -7.33 20.83
N PRO A 326 6.72 -6.14 21.31
CA PRO A 326 7.26 -6.02 22.66
C PRO A 326 6.26 -6.53 23.73
N PRO A 327 6.74 -7.08 24.85
CA PRO A 327 5.87 -7.50 25.96
C PRO A 327 4.96 -6.36 26.41
N HIS A 328 3.72 -6.70 26.81
CA HIS A 328 2.72 -5.76 27.31
C HIS A 328 2.29 -4.65 26.32
N ALA A 329 2.66 -4.76 25.03
CA ALA A 329 2.23 -3.80 24.00
C ALA A 329 0.70 -3.77 23.86
N LEU A 330 0.19 -2.61 23.42
CA LEU A 330 -1.18 -2.49 22.96
C LEU A 330 -1.25 -2.98 21.49
N ILE A 331 -1.89 -4.11 21.27
CA ILE A 331 -2.07 -4.69 19.93
C ILE A 331 -3.42 -4.28 19.36
N ILE A 332 -3.40 -3.51 18.29
CA ILE A 332 -4.59 -3.09 17.54
C ILE A 332 -4.72 -3.97 16.31
N VAL A 333 -5.77 -4.78 16.27
CA VAL A 333 -6.07 -5.66 15.13
C VAL A 333 -7.11 -5.00 14.24
N ILE A 334 -6.82 -4.87 12.95
CA ILE A 334 -7.73 -4.34 11.94
C ILE A 334 -8.12 -5.51 11.02
N SER A 335 -9.34 -6.03 11.19
CA SER A 335 -9.82 -7.24 10.48
C SER A 335 -11.33 -7.30 10.43
N SER A 336 -11.90 -7.78 9.31
CA SER A 336 -13.32 -8.11 9.20
C SER A 336 -13.72 -9.42 9.89
N LEU A 337 -12.74 -10.20 10.37
CA LEU A 337 -12.84 -11.42 11.15
C LEU A 337 -13.45 -12.65 10.44
N THR A 338 -12.93 -13.80 10.82
CA THR A 338 -13.54 -15.12 10.59
C THR A 338 -13.91 -15.77 11.93
N SER A 339 -14.60 -16.90 11.89
CA SER A 339 -14.97 -17.65 13.10
C SER A 339 -13.76 -18.17 13.89
N LEU A 340 -12.64 -18.42 13.22
CA LEU A 340 -11.42 -18.95 13.84
C LEU A 340 -10.55 -17.89 14.52
N ASP A 341 -10.76 -16.61 14.20
CA ASP A 341 -9.86 -15.53 14.66
C ASP A 341 -9.96 -15.25 16.17
N ARG A 342 -10.94 -15.84 16.86
CA ARG A 342 -11.04 -15.78 18.34
C ARG A 342 -9.78 -16.29 19.04
N TYR A 343 -9.09 -17.28 18.47
CA TYR A 343 -7.89 -17.86 19.07
C TYR A 343 -6.73 -16.88 19.16
N LEU A 344 -6.56 -16.00 18.18
CA LEU A 344 -5.57 -14.91 18.29
C LEU A 344 -5.78 -14.08 19.54
N PHE A 345 -7.04 -13.65 19.80
CA PHE A 345 -7.36 -12.80 20.94
C PHE A 345 -7.19 -13.52 22.28
N GLN A 346 -7.47 -14.83 22.34
CA GLN A 346 -7.19 -15.65 23.51
C GLN A 346 -5.67 -15.73 23.77
N ARG A 347 -4.85 -15.93 22.75
CA ARG A 347 -3.38 -15.94 22.85
C ARG A 347 -2.83 -14.59 23.27
N LEU A 348 -3.31 -13.48 22.68
CA LEU A 348 -2.88 -12.13 23.07
C LEU A 348 -3.16 -11.90 24.57
N ARG A 349 -4.34 -12.28 25.05
CA ARG A 349 -4.71 -12.14 26.45
C ARG A 349 -3.86 -13.04 27.36
N ALA A 350 -3.65 -14.30 27.00
CA ALA A 350 -2.83 -15.24 27.75
C ALA A 350 -1.35 -14.79 27.84
N SER A 351 -0.87 -14.03 26.86
CA SER A 351 0.47 -13.44 26.81
C SER A 351 0.51 -12.00 27.36
N GLU A 352 -0.52 -11.58 28.11
CA GLU A 352 -0.64 -10.27 28.79
C GLU A 352 -0.59 -9.04 27.85
N TYR A 353 -0.82 -9.22 26.54
CA TYR A 353 -1.01 -8.10 25.64
C TYR A 353 -2.36 -7.42 25.87
N GLN A 354 -2.36 -6.10 25.75
CA GLN A 354 -3.61 -5.36 25.63
C GLN A 354 -4.08 -5.46 24.17
N ALA A 355 -5.26 -6.03 23.95
CA ALA A 355 -5.81 -6.16 22.62
C ALA A 355 -6.95 -5.16 22.39
N PHE A 356 -7.04 -4.66 21.17
CA PHE A 356 -8.09 -3.78 20.66
C PHE A 356 -8.46 -4.19 19.23
N LEU A 357 -9.74 -4.30 18.94
CA LEU A 357 -10.22 -4.70 17.64
C LEU A 357 -10.91 -3.56 16.92
N ILE A 358 -10.52 -3.30 15.68
CA ILE A 358 -11.25 -2.47 14.71
C ILE A 358 -11.73 -3.42 13.62
N SER A 359 -13.05 -3.57 13.50
CA SER A 359 -13.64 -4.47 12.52
C SER A 359 -14.45 -3.69 11.50
N PRO A 360 -13.91 -3.46 10.27
CA PRO A 360 -14.69 -2.90 9.17
C PRO A 360 -15.89 -3.79 8.86
N ASP A 361 -17.07 -3.20 8.65
CA ASP A 361 -18.29 -3.94 8.35
C ASP A 361 -18.45 -4.20 6.85
N PRO A 362 -18.27 -5.46 6.39
CA PRO A 362 -18.42 -5.80 4.99
C PRO A 362 -19.90 -5.80 4.55
N ILE A 363 -20.84 -6.00 5.49
CA ILE A 363 -22.24 -6.10 5.16
C ILE A 363 -22.82 -4.72 4.85
N ASP A 364 -22.55 -3.75 5.73
CA ASP A 364 -22.97 -2.38 5.50
C ASP A 364 -22.27 -1.76 4.28
N PHE A 365 -21.01 -2.13 4.04
CA PHE A 365 -20.28 -1.73 2.84
C PHE A 365 -20.93 -2.27 1.56
N ALA A 366 -21.43 -3.52 1.59
CA ALA A 366 -22.10 -4.15 0.45
C ALA A 366 -23.54 -3.67 0.24
N TYR A 367 -24.21 -3.29 1.31
CA TYR A 367 -25.65 -3.04 1.34
C TYR A 367 -26.17 -2.12 0.22
N PRO A 368 -25.52 -0.96 -0.07
CA PRO A 368 -26.01 -0.04 -1.13
C PRO A 368 -25.98 -0.61 -2.55
N SER A 369 -25.30 -1.75 -2.75
CA SER A 369 -25.12 -2.38 -4.08
C SER A 369 -25.98 -3.62 -4.27
N LEU A 370 -26.66 -4.07 -3.22
CA LEU A 370 -27.48 -5.27 -3.25
C LEU A 370 -28.91 -4.95 -3.68
N SER A 371 -29.51 -5.83 -4.49
CA SER A 371 -30.93 -5.73 -4.87
C SER A 371 -31.83 -5.94 -3.66
N GLN A 372 -32.99 -5.28 -3.64
CA GLN A 372 -33.97 -5.36 -2.55
C GLN A 372 -34.84 -6.65 -2.59
N GLU A 373 -34.37 -7.67 -3.26
CA GLU A 373 -35.09 -8.96 -3.34
C GLU A 373 -35.19 -9.63 -1.95
N PRO A 374 -36.31 -10.34 -1.68
CA PRO A 374 -36.52 -11.01 -0.39
C PRO A 374 -35.39 -11.97 -0.01
N THR A 375 -34.85 -12.69 -1.00
CA THR A 375 -33.72 -13.63 -0.81
C THR A 375 -32.45 -12.92 -0.30
N ASN A 376 -32.14 -11.76 -0.89
CA ASN A 376 -31.01 -10.95 -0.45
C ASN A 376 -31.20 -10.37 0.96
N GLN A 377 -32.44 -9.97 1.29
CA GLN A 377 -32.74 -9.48 2.65
C GLN A 377 -32.55 -10.58 3.69
N LEU A 378 -32.93 -11.83 3.40
CA LEU A 378 -32.70 -12.97 4.29
C LEU A 378 -31.19 -13.25 4.46
N ALA A 379 -30.45 -13.25 3.35
CA ALA A 379 -29.00 -13.45 3.36
C ALA A 379 -28.30 -12.36 4.19
N ILE A 380 -28.69 -11.09 4.05
CA ILE A 380 -28.16 -9.96 4.84
C ILE A 380 -28.45 -10.14 6.34
N ARG A 381 -29.68 -10.57 6.70
CA ARG A 381 -30.05 -10.83 8.10
C ARG A 381 -29.19 -11.95 8.70
N ALA A 382 -29.02 -13.05 7.96
CA ALA A 382 -28.17 -14.17 8.38
C ALA A 382 -26.71 -13.73 8.58
N ALA A 383 -26.15 -13.01 7.61
CA ALA A 383 -24.80 -12.49 7.70
C ALA A 383 -24.59 -11.52 8.90
N ARG A 384 -25.59 -10.65 9.19
CA ARG A 384 -25.54 -9.76 10.35
C ARG A 384 -25.58 -10.53 11.68
N ILE A 385 -26.37 -11.59 11.76
CA ILE A 385 -26.41 -12.45 12.95
C ILE A 385 -25.06 -13.13 13.14
N GLU A 386 -24.52 -13.73 12.09
CA GLU A 386 -23.22 -14.40 12.13
C GLU A 386 -22.10 -13.44 12.52
N ARG A 387 -22.06 -12.23 11.94
CA ARG A 387 -21.11 -11.19 12.35
C ARG A 387 -21.26 -10.82 13.82
N ARG A 388 -22.48 -10.61 14.29
CA ARG A 388 -22.75 -10.30 15.71
C ARG A 388 -22.26 -11.40 16.64
N LEU A 389 -22.45 -12.66 16.28
CA LEU A 389 -21.95 -13.80 17.06
C LEU A 389 -20.42 -13.79 17.12
N ARG A 390 -19.73 -13.51 16.01
CA ARG A 390 -18.26 -13.38 15.97
C ARG A 390 -17.76 -12.25 16.87
N LEU A 391 -18.35 -11.07 16.76
CA LEU A 391 -17.97 -9.92 17.59
C LEU A 391 -18.25 -10.17 19.09
N ASN A 392 -19.40 -10.76 19.41
CA ASN A 392 -19.75 -11.11 20.79
C ASN A 392 -18.77 -12.13 21.40
N ALA A 393 -18.30 -13.11 20.62
CA ALA A 393 -17.31 -14.08 21.07
C ALA A 393 -15.98 -13.43 21.47
N ILE A 394 -15.62 -12.32 20.85
CA ILE A 394 -14.42 -11.53 21.20
C ILE A 394 -14.75 -10.59 22.39
N ALA A 395 -15.93 -9.98 22.40
CA ALA A 395 -16.38 -9.13 23.51
C ALA A 395 -16.38 -9.87 24.85
N GLN A 396 -16.74 -11.17 24.87
CA GLN A 396 -16.65 -12.03 26.06
C GLN A 396 -15.22 -12.16 26.61
N LEU A 397 -14.20 -11.90 25.80
CA LEU A 397 -12.80 -11.82 26.24
C LEU A 397 -12.45 -10.45 26.84
N HIS A 398 -13.42 -9.56 27.06
CA HIS A 398 -13.24 -8.18 27.57
C HIS A 398 -12.29 -7.34 26.69
N ILE A 399 -12.30 -7.59 25.38
CA ILE A 399 -11.51 -6.84 24.41
C ILE A 399 -12.39 -5.72 23.84
N PRO A 400 -11.94 -4.47 23.88
CA PRO A 400 -12.67 -3.36 23.27
C PRO A 400 -12.78 -3.56 21.75
N ILE A 401 -13.98 -3.34 21.21
CA ILE A 401 -14.29 -3.54 19.80
C ILE A 401 -14.88 -2.26 19.23
N VAL A 402 -14.39 -1.89 18.04
CA VAL A 402 -15.01 -0.92 17.16
C VAL A 402 -15.60 -1.68 15.97
N ASP A 403 -16.92 -1.82 15.94
CA ASP A 403 -17.66 -2.24 14.76
C ASP A 403 -17.78 -1.03 13.84
N TRP A 404 -16.99 -1.03 12.76
CA TRP A 404 -16.76 0.17 11.98
C TRP A 404 -17.50 0.14 10.63
N GLN A 405 -18.52 0.98 10.53
CA GLN A 405 -19.11 1.37 9.25
C GLN A 405 -18.17 2.36 8.57
N VAL A 406 -17.60 1.98 7.43
CA VAL A 406 -16.50 2.73 6.79
C VAL A 406 -16.89 4.14 6.32
N ASP A 407 -18.18 4.40 6.15
CA ASP A 407 -18.74 5.72 5.87
C ASP A 407 -18.65 6.67 7.05
N GLN A 408 -18.57 6.13 8.27
CA GLN A 408 -18.43 6.92 9.48
C GLN A 408 -16.97 7.21 9.78
N PRO A 409 -16.66 8.40 10.33
CA PRO A 409 -15.31 8.72 10.74
C PRO A 409 -14.86 7.78 11.87
N LEU A 410 -13.75 7.08 11.66
CA LEU A 410 -13.22 6.08 12.60
C LEU A 410 -12.87 6.65 13.98
N PHE A 411 -12.37 7.89 14.02
CA PHE A 411 -11.83 8.51 15.22
C PHE A 411 -12.81 8.60 16.42
N PRO A 412 -14.05 9.10 16.29
CA PRO A 412 -15.00 9.14 17.39
C PRO A 412 -15.34 7.75 17.91
N LEU A 413 -15.40 6.75 17.02
CA LEU A 413 -15.71 5.36 17.40
C LEU A 413 -14.58 4.74 18.24
N VAL A 414 -13.33 4.91 17.81
CA VAL A 414 -12.16 4.46 18.58
C VAL A 414 -12.12 5.13 19.94
N ARG A 415 -12.35 6.44 20.02
CA ARG A 415 -12.40 7.19 21.26
C ARG A 415 -13.49 6.66 22.21
N SER A 416 -14.70 6.45 21.72
CA SER A 416 -15.83 5.96 22.54
C SER A 416 -15.59 4.53 23.05
N ALA A 417 -15.02 3.65 22.23
CA ALA A 417 -14.72 2.28 22.63
C ALA A 417 -13.68 2.20 23.75
N LEU A 418 -12.66 3.06 23.67
CA LEU A 418 -11.60 3.14 24.69
C LEU A 418 -12.09 3.75 26.01
N THR A 419 -12.99 4.73 25.96
CA THR A 419 -13.58 5.31 27.18
C THR A 419 -14.52 4.34 27.90
N ARG A 420 -15.33 3.58 27.16
CA ARG A 420 -16.21 2.53 27.73
C ARG A 420 -15.44 1.42 28.43
N SER A 421 -14.29 1.01 27.86
CA SER A 421 -13.46 -0.04 28.47
C SER A 421 -12.84 0.38 29.82
N ARG A 422 -12.76 1.69 30.11
CA ARG A 422 -12.33 2.22 31.41
C ARG A 422 -13.42 2.14 32.45
N GLY A 423 -14.66 2.54 32.12
CA GLY A 423 -15.77 2.58 33.07
C GLY A 423 -16.28 1.20 33.51
N GLN A 424 -16.11 0.14 32.73
CA GLN A 424 -16.53 -1.23 33.11
C GLN A 424 -15.55 -1.95 34.05
N ARG A 425 -14.43 -1.35 34.43
CA ARG A 425 -13.38 -1.96 35.25
C ARG A 425 -13.14 -1.22 36.60
N GLU A 426 -13.86 -0.13 36.81
CA GLU A 426 -13.88 0.59 38.08
C GLU A 426 -15.11 0.23 38.94
N LEU A 427 -15.97 -0.69 38.46
CA LEU A 427 -17.04 -1.37 39.19
C LEU A 427 -16.66 -2.84 39.40
#